data_c2b3cc4cb3590c835e81e4e6d822125f
#
_entry.id   c2b3cc4cb3590c835e81e4e6d822125f
#
_cell.length_a   1.000
_cell.length_b   1.000
_cell.length_c   1.000
_cell.angle_alpha   90.00
_cell.angle_beta   90.00
_cell.angle_gamma   90.00
#
_symmetry.space_group_name_H-M   'P 1'
#
loop_
_entity.id
_entity.type
_entity.pdbx_description
1 polymer ?
#
loop_
_entity_poly.entity_id
_entity_poly.type
_entity_poly.pdbx_seq_one_letter_code
_entity_poly.pdbx_strand_id
1 'polypeptide(L)'
;MKKYKVLLLKDVNGLGKKGEIVEVSDGYARNYLFPRGLAQEVTDKMLKSIEEQKLLQQKKEERAIIKFRKDKELLEKEVFVIRTKVGEKGKLFGAITSKDIAEEIHKKCKIFIDKKQILLEEPIKNIGKYDVNIKLHPQIIAKIKLEVVPE
;
A
#
# COMPACT_ATOMS: atom_id res chain seq x y z
N MET A 1 5.98 43.64 -10.96
CA MET A 1 5.59 42.64 -11.94
C MET A 1 4.54 41.71 -11.34
N LYS A 2 3.51 41.43 -12.10
CA LYS A 2 2.52 40.43 -11.69
C LYS A 2 3.14 39.05 -11.78
N LYS A 3 2.92 38.24 -10.78
CA LYS A 3 3.31 36.83 -10.77
C LYS A 3 2.08 35.97 -10.93
N TYR A 4 2.23 34.87 -11.64
CA TYR A 4 1.18 33.88 -11.82
C TYR A 4 1.52 32.60 -11.11
N LYS A 5 0.52 31.99 -10.52
CA LYS A 5 0.62 30.61 -10.07
C LYS A 5 0.23 29.73 -11.25
N VAL A 6 1.08 28.82 -11.62
CA VAL A 6 0.87 27.92 -12.75
C VAL A 6 1.04 26.46 -12.30
N LEU A 7 0.23 25.59 -12.91
CA LEU A 7 0.36 24.15 -12.71
C LEU A 7 1.20 23.60 -13.85
N LEU A 8 2.29 22.93 -13.52
CA LEU A 8 3.17 22.33 -14.53
C LEU A 8 2.52 21.10 -15.14
N LEU A 9 2.39 21.11 -16.45
CA LEU A 9 1.86 19.97 -17.23
C LEU A 9 2.96 18.99 -17.64
N LYS A 10 4.21 19.45 -17.61
CA LYS A 10 5.41 18.66 -17.91
C LYS A 10 6.53 19.08 -16.97
N ASP A 11 7.54 18.23 -16.84
CA ASP A 11 8.74 18.57 -16.08
C ASP A 11 9.48 19.72 -16.76
N VAL A 12 9.79 20.77 -16.01
CA VAL A 12 10.51 21.96 -16.51
C VAL A 12 11.77 22.14 -15.68
N ASN A 13 12.92 22.13 -16.33
CA ASN A 13 14.20 22.36 -15.68
C ASN A 13 14.25 23.75 -15.05
N GLY A 14 14.65 23.81 -13.78
CA GLY A 14 14.74 25.07 -13.04
C GLY A 14 13.43 25.55 -12.42
N LEU A 15 12.31 24.90 -12.69
CA LEU A 15 11.00 25.22 -12.10
C LEU A 15 10.46 24.13 -11.20
N GLY A 16 10.34 22.91 -11.73
CA GLY A 16 9.76 21.82 -10.99
C GLY A 16 9.31 20.67 -11.89
N LYS A 17 8.58 19.73 -11.31
CA LYS A 17 8.09 18.55 -11.98
C LYS A 17 6.62 18.68 -12.35
N LYS A 18 6.17 17.82 -13.26
CA LYS A 18 4.77 17.72 -13.65
C LYS A 18 3.86 17.59 -12.41
N GLY A 19 2.82 18.39 -12.37
CA GLY A 19 1.85 18.42 -11.27
C GLY A 19 2.17 19.36 -10.14
N GLU A 20 3.34 20.01 -10.15
CA GLU A 20 3.69 21.01 -9.16
C GLU A 20 3.09 22.37 -9.51
N ILE A 21 2.74 23.12 -8.47
CA ILE A 21 2.26 24.49 -8.61
C ILE A 21 3.42 25.41 -8.25
N VAL A 22 3.81 26.26 -9.21
CA VAL A 22 4.92 27.19 -9.03
C VAL A 22 4.48 28.62 -9.36
N GLU A 23 5.17 29.58 -8.79
CA GLU A 23 4.91 30.99 -9.03
C GLU A 23 5.96 31.51 -10.02
N VAL A 24 5.52 32.09 -11.13
CA VAL A 24 6.39 32.62 -12.19
C VAL A 24 5.96 34.00 -12.59
N SER A 25 6.85 34.72 -13.25
CA SER A 25 6.52 36.06 -13.78
C SER A 25 5.51 35.95 -14.92
N ASP A 26 4.71 37.02 -15.08
CA ASP A 26 3.73 37.15 -16.14
C ASP A 26 4.34 36.89 -17.52
N GLY A 27 5.45 37.56 -17.83
CA GLY A 27 6.12 37.42 -19.12
C GLY A 27 6.59 35.99 -19.40
N TYR A 28 7.16 35.33 -18.41
CA TYR A 28 7.63 33.97 -18.55
C TYR A 28 6.47 32.97 -18.81
N ALA A 29 5.40 33.14 -18.05
CA ALA A 29 4.22 32.30 -18.22
C ALA A 29 3.60 32.46 -19.59
N ARG A 30 3.33 33.70 -20.02
CA ARG A 30 2.65 33.99 -21.29
C ARG A 30 3.51 33.73 -22.53
N ASN A 31 4.81 34.02 -22.45
CA ASN A 31 5.70 33.91 -23.60
C ASN A 31 6.35 32.55 -23.77
N TYR A 32 6.51 31.81 -22.70
CA TYR A 32 7.23 30.53 -22.71
C TYR A 32 6.35 29.33 -22.32
N LEU A 33 5.76 29.37 -21.14
CA LEU A 33 5.07 28.20 -20.57
C LEU A 33 3.76 27.87 -21.29
N PHE A 34 2.90 28.85 -21.46
CA PHE A 34 1.58 28.63 -22.05
C PHE A 34 1.64 28.27 -23.54
N PRO A 35 2.39 28.98 -24.40
CA PRO A 35 2.47 28.63 -25.81
C PRO A 35 3.05 27.25 -26.07
N ARG A 36 3.92 26.77 -25.19
CA ARG A 36 4.57 25.46 -25.33
C ARG A 36 3.80 24.32 -24.63
N GLY A 37 2.68 24.65 -23.99
CA GLY A 37 1.90 23.64 -23.29
C GLY A 37 2.61 23.03 -22.08
N LEU A 38 3.54 23.76 -21.45
CA LEU A 38 4.31 23.28 -20.31
C LEU A 38 3.61 23.53 -18.99
N ALA A 39 2.70 24.51 -18.94
CA ALA A 39 1.97 24.85 -17.74
C ALA A 39 0.62 25.49 -18.09
N GLN A 40 -0.27 25.53 -17.11
CA GLN A 40 -1.55 26.21 -17.23
C GLN A 40 -1.78 27.14 -16.04
N GLU A 41 -2.58 28.18 -16.23
CA GLU A 41 -2.92 29.12 -15.18
C GLU A 41 -3.74 28.42 -14.08
N VAL A 42 -3.41 28.72 -12.83
CA VAL A 42 -4.14 28.19 -11.67
C VAL A 42 -5.05 29.28 -11.13
N THR A 43 -6.35 29.00 -11.12
CA THR A 43 -7.36 29.90 -10.55
C THR A 43 -7.61 29.55 -9.08
N ASP A 44 -8.22 30.47 -8.32
CA ASP A 44 -8.61 30.20 -6.92
C ASP A 44 -9.55 29.02 -6.83
N LYS A 45 -10.43 28.83 -7.81
CA LYS A 45 -11.33 27.70 -7.89
C LYS A 45 -10.57 26.37 -8.03
N MET A 46 -9.52 26.36 -8.84
CA MET A 46 -8.66 25.19 -9.02
C MET A 46 -7.90 24.86 -7.73
N LEU A 47 -7.39 25.88 -7.04
CA LEU A 47 -6.69 25.69 -5.76
C LEU A 47 -7.60 25.07 -4.71
N LYS A 48 -8.84 25.54 -4.60
CA LYS A 48 -9.83 24.95 -3.68
C LYS A 48 -10.11 23.49 -4.02
N SER A 49 -10.27 23.20 -5.30
CA SER A 49 -10.51 21.83 -5.77
C SER A 49 -9.36 20.89 -5.43
N ILE A 50 -8.13 21.35 -5.62
CA ILE A 50 -6.92 20.58 -5.27
C ILE A 50 -6.83 20.34 -3.77
N GLU A 51 -7.10 21.37 -2.95
CA GLU A 51 -7.09 21.25 -1.49
C GLU A 51 -8.16 20.25 -1.02
N GLU A 52 -9.37 20.33 -1.57
CA GLU A 52 -10.45 19.39 -1.26
C GLU A 52 -10.08 17.95 -1.62
N GLN A 53 -9.47 17.74 -2.78
CA GLN A 53 -9.01 16.42 -3.20
C GLN A 53 -7.92 15.87 -2.28
N LYS A 54 -6.96 16.71 -1.89
CA LYS A 54 -5.90 16.32 -0.94
C LYS A 54 -6.50 15.94 0.40
N LEU A 55 -7.46 16.71 0.90
CA LEU A 55 -8.10 16.43 2.18
C LEU A 55 -8.88 15.10 2.13
N LEU A 56 -9.62 14.85 1.05
CA LEU A 56 -10.33 13.59 0.85
C LEU A 56 -9.36 12.41 0.78
N GLN A 57 -8.23 12.58 0.10
CA GLN A 57 -7.21 11.55 -0.02
C GLN A 57 -6.61 11.22 1.35
N GLN A 58 -6.29 12.24 2.15
CA GLN A 58 -5.80 12.07 3.51
C GLN A 58 -6.78 11.32 4.40
N LYS A 59 -8.07 11.68 4.33
CA LYS A 59 -9.13 11.01 5.09
C LYS A 59 -9.26 9.54 4.69
N LYS A 60 -9.18 9.23 3.41
CA LYS A 60 -9.22 7.84 2.92
C LYS A 60 -8.02 7.04 3.44
N GLU A 61 -6.83 7.65 3.42
CA GLU A 61 -5.62 7.02 3.93
C GLU A 61 -5.71 6.76 5.44
N GLU A 62 -6.18 7.74 6.21
CA GLU A 62 -6.39 7.59 7.65
C GLU A 62 -7.36 6.45 7.97
N ARG A 63 -8.47 6.36 7.24
CA ARG A 63 -9.46 5.28 7.41
C ARG A 63 -8.87 3.92 7.07
N ALA A 64 -8.07 3.85 6.00
CA ALA A 64 -7.39 2.64 5.60
C ALA A 64 -6.39 2.18 6.67
N ILE A 65 -5.61 3.11 7.23
CA ILE A 65 -4.66 2.83 8.30
C ILE A 65 -5.37 2.29 9.54
N ILE A 66 -6.48 2.90 9.93
CA ILE A 66 -7.29 2.45 11.09
C ILE A 66 -7.78 1.02 10.86
N LYS A 67 -8.29 0.73 9.66
CA LYS A 67 -8.75 -0.61 9.29
C LYS A 67 -7.63 -1.62 9.36
N PHE A 68 -6.45 -1.30 8.79
CA PHE A 68 -5.31 -2.20 8.81
C PHE A 68 -4.77 -2.46 10.21
N ARG A 69 -4.82 -1.46 11.10
CA ARG A 69 -4.44 -1.65 12.50
C ARG A 69 -5.39 -2.59 13.22
N LYS A 70 -6.69 -2.49 12.96
CA LYS A 70 -7.68 -3.42 13.49
C LYS A 70 -7.45 -4.84 12.98
N ASP A 71 -7.19 -4.98 11.68
CA ASP A 71 -6.89 -6.26 11.07
C ASP A 71 -5.61 -6.86 11.69
N LYS A 72 -4.59 -6.05 11.92
CA LYS A 72 -3.37 -6.46 12.59
C LYS A 72 -3.65 -7.01 13.99
N GLU A 73 -4.45 -6.30 14.79
CA GLU A 73 -4.81 -6.76 16.13
C GLU A 73 -5.55 -8.10 16.10
N LEU A 74 -6.49 -8.26 15.17
CA LEU A 74 -7.23 -9.51 15.00
C LEU A 74 -6.30 -10.66 14.62
N LEU A 75 -5.39 -10.42 13.68
CA LEU A 75 -4.45 -11.42 13.21
C LEU A 75 -3.47 -11.84 14.32
N GLU A 76 -2.98 -10.90 15.10
CA GLU A 76 -2.02 -11.19 16.17
C GLU A 76 -2.65 -11.90 17.37
N LYS A 77 -3.95 -11.73 17.60
CA LYS A 77 -4.67 -12.41 18.68
C LYS A 77 -4.94 -13.88 18.37
N GLU A 78 -5.01 -14.24 17.10
CA GLU A 78 -5.39 -15.59 16.67
C GLU A 78 -4.16 -16.45 16.36
N VAL A 79 -4.27 -17.73 16.65
CA VAL A 79 -3.29 -18.73 16.23
C VAL A 79 -3.88 -19.47 15.03
N PHE A 80 -3.18 -19.44 13.91
CA PHE A 80 -3.62 -20.12 12.70
C PHE A 80 -3.06 -21.53 12.67
N VAL A 81 -3.94 -22.50 12.58
CA VAL A 81 -3.56 -23.93 12.55
C VAL A 81 -3.85 -24.48 11.17
N ILE A 82 -2.84 -25.01 10.52
CA ILE A 82 -2.97 -25.69 9.24
C ILE A 82 -2.74 -27.18 9.46
N ARG A 83 -3.73 -27.97 9.11
CA ARG A 83 -3.65 -29.43 9.16
C ARG A 83 -3.28 -29.95 7.78
N THR A 84 -2.27 -30.79 7.73
CA THR A 84 -1.80 -31.33 6.46
C THR A 84 -1.25 -32.73 6.66
N LYS A 85 -1.21 -33.50 5.59
CA LYS A 85 -0.65 -34.82 5.63
C LYS A 85 0.86 -34.77 5.78
N VAL A 86 1.40 -35.58 6.69
CA VAL A 86 2.83 -35.65 6.94
C VAL A 86 3.34 -37.02 6.63
N GLY A 87 4.58 -37.09 6.12
CA GLY A 87 5.30 -38.33 5.92
C GLY A 87 6.18 -38.64 7.11
N GLU A 88 7.16 -39.47 6.91
CA GLU A 88 8.13 -39.86 7.94
C GLU A 88 8.94 -38.61 8.39
N LYS A 89 9.31 -38.58 9.68
CA LYS A 89 10.11 -37.51 10.29
C LYS A 89 9.47 -36.12 10.29
N GLY A 90 8.13 -36.07 10.18
CA GLY A 90 7.42 -34.79 10.24
C GLY A 90 7.51 -33.93 8.98
N LYS A 91 7.98 -34.49 7.87
CA LYS A 91 8.01 -33.77 6.60
C LYS A 91 6.63 -33.80 5.96
N LEU A 92 6.23 -32.63 5.41
CA LEU A 92 4.96 -32.50 4.72
C LEU A 92 5.03 -33.15 3.32
N PHE A 93 3.95 -33.77 2.89
CA PHE A 93 3.84 -34.29 1.52
C PHE A 93 3.81 -33.14 0.50
N GLY A 94 3.22 -32.00 0.88
CA GLY A 94 3.22 -30.81 0.06
C GLY A 94 3.63 -29.61 0.89
N ALA A 95 4.42 -28.71 0.32
CA ALA A 95 4.84 -27.51 1.02
C ALA A 95 3.67 -26.55 1.22
N ILE A 96 3.65 -25.86 2.36
CA ILE A 96 2.70 -24.79 2.64
C ILE A 96 3.26 -23.50 2.08
N THR A 97 2.54 -22.91 1.14
CA THR A 97 2.94 -21.67 0.47
C THR A 97 2.19 -20.48 1.07
N SER A 98 2.60 -19.28 0.67
CA SER A 98 1.92 -18.04 1.08
C SER A 98 0.44 -18.04 0.66
N LYS A 99 0.11 -18.67 -0.46
CA LYS A 99 -1.28 -18.82 -0.90
C LYS A 99 -2.12 -19.61 0.10
N ASP A 100 -1.58 -20.72 0.61
CA ASP A 100 -2.26 -21.56 1.61
C ASP A 100 -2.50 -20.79 2.91
N ILE A 101 -1.52 -20.00 3.33
CA ILE A 101 -1.63 -19.14 4.51
C ILE A 101 -2.71 -18.08 4.31
N ALA A 102 -2.74 -17.44 3.15
CA ALA A 102 -3.75 -16.43 2.82
C ALA A 102 -5.17 -17.01 2.84
N GLU A 103 -5.35 -18.21 2.31
CA GLU A 103 -6.64 -18.92 2.34
C GLU A 103 -7.09 -19.23 3.76
N GLU A 104 -6.18 -19.67 4.61
CA GLU A 104 -6.48 -19.99 6.01
C GLU A 104 -6.88 -18.73 6.80
N ILE A 105 -6.19 -17.63 6.57
CA ILE A 105 -6.52 -16.33 7.19
C ILE A 105 -7.92 -15.88 6.75
N HIS A 106 -8.23 -16.01 5.46
CA HIS A 106 -9.55 -15.65 4.93
C HIS A 106 -10.66 -16.49 5.56
N LYS A 107 -10.45 -17.78 5.73
CA LYS A 107 -11.42 -18.69 6.35
C LYS A 107 -11.67 -18.34 7.81
N LYS A 108 -10.62 -18.03 8.56
CA LYS A 108 -10.71 -17.81 10.01
C LYS A 108 -11.15 -16.40 10.37
N CYS A 109 -10.58 -15.39 9.76
CA CYS A 109 -10.81 -13.98 10.08
C CYS A 109 -11.62 -13.22 9.05
N LYS A 110 -11.92 -13.84 7.90
CA LYS A 110 -12.61 -13.21 6.77
C LYS A 110 -11.88 -11.98 6.23
N ILE A 111 -10.57 -11.92 6.44
CA ILE A 111 -9.72 -10.86 5.93
C ILE A 111 -9.10 -11.33 4.62
N PHE A 112 -9.27 -10.56 3.55
CA PHE A 112 -8.70 -10.89 2.25
C PHE A 112 -7.26 -10.40 2.20
N ILE A 113 -6.32 -11.35 2.04
CA ILE A 113 -4.89 -11.06 1.96
C ILE A 113 -4.33 -11.71 0.69
N ASP A 114 -3.59 -10.93 -0.11
CA ASP A 114 -2.90 -11.45 -1.27
C ASP A 114 -1.63 -12.20 -0.83
N LYS A 115 -1.27 -13.24 -1.54
CA LYS A 115 -0.04 -14.01 -1.30
C LYS A 115 1.21 -13.12 -1.29
N LYS A 116 1.21 -12.03 -2.06
CA LYS A 116 2.33 -11.07 -2.12
C LYS A 116 2.52 -10.28 -0.83
N GLN A 117 1.46 -10.15 -0.03
CA GLN A 117 1.50 -9.44 1.25
C GLN A 117 2.12 -10.29 2.35
N ILE A 118 2.18 -11.61 2.16
CA ILE A 118 2.76 -12.53 3.12
C ILE A 118 4.26 -12.65 2.88
N LEU A 119 5.05 -12.24 3.88
CA LEU A 119 6.51 -12.24 3.81
C LEU A 119 7.05 -13.61 4.23
N LEU A 120 6.96 -14.58 3.33
CA LEU A 120 7.43 -15.93 3.55
C LEU A 120 8.63 -16.19 2.63
N GLU A 121 9.82 -16.33 3.20
CA GLU A 121 11.06 -16.53 2.45
C GLU A 121 11.09 -17.89 1.77
N GLU A 122 10.67 -18.94 2.49
CA GLU A 122 10.67 -20.28 1.98
C GLU A 122 9.34 -20.98 2.29
N PRO A 123 8.85 -21.88 1.41
CA PRO A 123 7.68 -22.68 1.73
C PRO A 123 7.91 -23.54 2.98
N ILE A 124 6.88 -23.74 3.77
CA ILE A 124 6.95 -24.54 4.98
C ILE A 124 6.86 -26.02 4.60
N LYS A 125 7.87 -26.79 4.98
CA LYS A 125 7.99 -28.20 4.63
C LYS A 125 7.90 -29.15 5.81
N ASN A 126 7.93 -28.61 7.03
CA ASN A 126 7.91 -29.41 8.26
C ASN A 126 6.79 -28.96 9.17
N ILE A 127 6.32 -29.85 10.05
CA ILE A 127 5.39 -29.49 11.10
C ILE A 127 6.10 -28.62 12.17
N GLY A 128 5.35 -27.80 12.85
CA GLY A 128 5.88 -26.96 13.92
C GLY A 128 5.17 -25.62 14.01
N LYS A 129 5.71 -24.77 14.83
CA LYS A 129 5.21 -23.41 15.04
C LYS A 129 6.08 -22.43 14.26
N TYR A 130 5.43 -21.53 13.54
CA TYR A 130 6.10 -20.54 12.71
C TYR A 130 5.52 -19.16 12.95
N ASP A 131 6.37 -18.15 12.87
CA ASP A 131 5.94 -16.75 12.88
C ASP A 131 6.01 -16.25 11.45
N VAL A 132 4.89 -15.68 10.97
CA VAL A 132 4.79 -15.16 9.59
C VAL A 132 4.41 -13.69 9.65
N ASN A 133 5.14 -12.87 8.91
CA ASN A 133 4.85 -11.44 8.80
C ASN A 133 3.96 -11.17 7.60
N ILE A 134 2.93 -10.36 7.81
CA ILE A 134 2.00 -9.96 6.77
C ILE A 134 2.05 -8.45 6.63
N LYS A 135 2.37 -7.99 5.43
CA LYS A 135 2.42 -6.56 5.14
C LYS A 135 1.04 -6.07 4.73
N LEU A 136 0.29 -5.53 5.67
CA LEU A 136 -1.04 -4.97 5.42
C LEU A 136 -0.98 -3.59 4.76
N HIS A 137 0.03 -2.81 5.15
CA HIS A 137 0.30 -1.47 4.64
C HIS A 137 1.82 -1.28 4.67
N PRO A 138 2.41 -0.39 3.85
CA PRO A 138 3.86 -0.15 3.89
C PRO A 138 4.41 0.15 5.30
N GLN A 139 3.57 0.73 6.16
CA GLN A 139 3.94 1.06 7.53
C GLN A 139 3.37 0.09 8.58
N ILE A 140 2.53 -0.86 8.17
CA ILE A 140 1.83 -1.78 9.09
C ILE A 140 2.13 -3.22 8.72
N ILE A 141 2.85 -3.91 9.59
CA ILE A 141 3.20 -5.32 9.42
C ILE A 141 2.61 -6.08 10.60
N ALA A 142 1.78 -7.10 10.29
CA ALA A 142 1.21 -7.98 11.29
C ALA A 142 2.07 -9.24 11.40
N LYS A 143 2.37 -9.66 12.62
CA LYS A 143 3.07 -10.90 12.89
C LYS A 143 2.08 -11.93 13.38
N ILE A 144 1.83 -12.96 12.58
CA ILE A 144 0.90 -14.03 12.95
C ILE A 144 1.66 -15.27 13.44
N LYS A 145 0.99 -16.02 14.29
CA LYS A 145 1.48 -17.31 14.75
C LYS A 145 0.80 -18.39 13.92
N LEU A 146 1.60 -19.19 13.26
CA LEU A 146 1.13 -20.29 12.42
C LEU A 146 1.60 -21.61 13.03
N GLU A 147 0.68 -22.52 13.20
CA GLU A 147 1.00 -23.88 13.69
C GLU A 147 0.64 -24.88 12.60
N VAL A 148 1.61 -25.67 12.21
CA VAL A 148 1.41 -26.75 11.23
C VAL A 148 1.38 -28.08 11.98
N VAL A 149 0.26 -28.79 11.87
CA VAL A 149 0.04 -30.03 12.58
C VAL A 149 -0.30 -31.15 11.60
N PRO A 150 -0.02 -32.42 11.94
CA PRO A 150 -0.44 -33.54 11.12
C PRO A 150 -1.96 -33.69 11.12
N GLU A 151 -2.46 -34.12 9.99
CA GLU A 151 -3.88 -34.38 9.79
C GLU A 151 -4.33 -35.61 10.58
#